data_911aef60bad35e2e96dc17993cbfe504
#
_entry.id   911aef60bad35e2e96dc17993cbfe504
#
_cell.length_a   1.000
_cell.length_b   1.000
_cell.length_c   1.000
_cell.angle_alpha   90.00
_cell.angle_beta   90.00
_cell.angle_gamma   90.00
#
_symmetry.space_group_name_H-M   'P 1'
#
loop_
_entity.id
_entity.type
_entity.pdbx_description
1 polymer ?
#
loop_
_entity_poly.entity_id
_entity_poly.type
_entity_poly.pdbx_seq_one_letter_code
_entity_poly.pdbx_strand_id
1 'polypeptide(L)'
;MKASATNSNPTAVSGFLARTLVCLALVLGGSAISFGATHPVPLDPKADTSTCIACHEVRVNKDVTRVKLITTTPYALCLTCHADKNAADIQGRVHSPAVRECVKCHDPHSSEYKNQLLKPTSGGEKENLCLSCHKTGLNVPEKGSRHAALDMGCDTCHTTHKTGEPGKMEFDFHLTKAIPALCLDCHDAKDANLAKAHRNQPFATADCVTCHDPHQSASPKLMQAFTHPPFADKQCETCHAPAKDGKVVLTEKDPKALCVTCHDDKAKLIESAKVQHPGAQGDCTDCHNPHAGRTPGLPKTDAVNICLSCHTDQAELLKKKVHHQPAFVQGCATCHEPHGGSRPRLLRADGNALCLECHGTSAKPAKLESEHLITIFNGQVKLPEDYFAKNQIFRFEVKYGLGHPTEKHPVEDVRDPVDQTKVKSAMNCMTCHQPHAGGARAMLVKDSKPGLQFCRGCHKGQIEGVQ
;
A
#
# COMPACT_ATOMS: atom_id res chain seq x y z
N MET A 1 74.26 -14.02 -3.79
CA MET A 1 75.20 -13.68 -4.85
C MET A 1 74.67 -12.46 -5.58
N LYS A 2 75.36 -11.33 -5.32
CA LYS A 2 75.85 -10.28 -6.26
C LYS A 2 74.91 -9.99 -7.42
N ALA A 3 74.17 -8.89 -7.41
CA ALA A 3 74.55 -7.53 -7.82
C ALA A 3 74.89 -7.38 -9.32
N SER A 4 74.10 -6.59 -10.01
CA SER A 4 74.70 -5.57 -10.89
C SER A 4 73.66 -4.52 -11.25
N ALA A 5 73.98 -3.28 -10.98
CA ALA A 5 73.32 -2.07 -11.36
C ALA A 5 73.77 -1.64 -12.76
N THR A 6 72.91 -1.10 -13.57
CA THR A 6 73.30 -0.18 -14.65
C THR A 6 72.45 1.06 -14.66
N ASN A 7 73.11 2.17 -14.43
CA ASN A 7 72.69 3.54 -14.65
C ASN A 7 72.35 3.81 -16.11
N SER A 8 71.27 4.51 -16.38
CA SER A 8 71.18 5.39 -17.55
C SER A 8 70.22 6.55 -17.29
N ASN A 9 70.74 7.73 -17.49
CA ASN A 9 70.27 9.06 -17.22
C ASN A 9 68.89 9.40 -17.83
N PRO A 10 68.12 10.30 -17.19
CA PRO A 10 66.86 10.78 -17.73
C PRO A 10 67.01 12.06 -18.53
N THR A 11 66.54 12.05 -19.73
CA THR A 11 66.30 13.30 -20.48
C THR A 11 64.98 13.25 -21.24
N ALA A 12 64.21 14.29 -21.05
CA ALA A 12 63.15 14.78 -21.90
C ALA A 12 61.82 14.01 -22.01
N VAL A 13 61.07 13.94 -20.90
CA VAL A 13 59.61 13.70 -20.98
C VAL A 13 58.83 14.63 -20.00
N SER A 14 59.43 15.69 -19.53
CA SER A 14 58.83 16.54 -18.48
C SER A 14 57.86 17.61 -18.99
N GLY A 15 57.72 17.77 -20.32
CA GLY A 15 56.89 18.81 -20.88
C GLY A 15 55.45 18.44 -21.26
N PHE A 16 55.20 17.13 -21.53
CA PHE A 16 53.90 16.70 -22.03
C PHE A 16 52.94 16.23 -20.90
N LEU A 17 53.49 15.63 -19.85
CA LEU A 17 52.71 15.21 -18.69
C LEU A 17 52.21 16.38 -17.83
N ALA A 18 52.96 17.46 -17.76
CA ALA A 18 52.52 18.68 -16.99
C ALA A 18 51.33 19.40 -17.67
N ARG A 19 51.28 19.38 -19.04
CA ARG A 19 50.14 19.96 -19.76
C ARG A 19 48.90 19.09 -19.72
N THR A 20 49.05 17.77 -19.70
CA THR A 20 47.92 16.84 -19.60
C THR A 20 47.34 16.81 -18.20
N LEU A 21 48.18 16.92 -17.16
CA LEU A 21 47.72 17.02 -15.77
C LEU A 21 47.04 18.32 -15.46
N VAL A 22 47.45 19.43 -16.06
CA VAL A 22 46.75 20.73 -15.90
C VAL A 22 45.41 20.72 -16.64
N CYS A 23 45.31 20.11 -17.81
CA CYS A 23 44.03 19.91 -18.50
C CYS A 23 43.09 18.95 -17.74
N LEU A 24 43.66 17.89 -17.13
CA LEU A 24 42.87 16.95 -16.32
C LEU A 24 42.43 17.57 -15.02
N ALA A 25 43.28 18.40 -14.38
CA ALA A 25 42.91 19.16 -13.19
C ALA A 25 41.87 20.25 -13.47
N LEU A 26 41.90 20.87 -14.66
CA LEU A 26 40.87 21.82 -15.08
C LEU A 26 39.54 21.13 -15.41
N VAL A 27 39.56 19.93 -15.96
CA VAL A 27 38.33 19.15 -16.20
C VAL A 27 37.78 18.57 -14.89
N LEU A 28 38.65 18.12 -13.98
CA LEU A 28 38.24 17.70 -12.64
C LEU A 28 37.89 18.89 -11.73
N GLY A 29 38.56 20.01 -11.88
CA GLY A 29 38.20 21.27 -11.20
C GLY A 29 36.91 21.87 -11.74
N GLY A 30 36.62 21.74 -13.02
CA GLY A 30 35.36 22.19 -13.60
C GLY A 30 34.15 21.33 -13.16
N SER A 31 34.35 20.06 -12.89
CA SER A 31 33.31 19.20 -12.30
C SER A 31 33.13 19.42 -10.81
N ALA A 32 34.14 19.96 -10.13
CA ALA A 32 34.07 20.31 -8.71
C ALA A 32 33.40 21.66 -8.47
N ILE A 33 33.18 22.47 -9.51
CA ILE A 33 32.49 23.76 -9.42
C ILE A 33 30.99 23.62 -9.69
N SER A 34 30.49 22.43 -9.86
CA SER A 34 29.12 22.13 -9.51
C SER A 34 28.87 22.23 -8.00
N PHE A 35 29.72 22.91 -7.34
CA PHE A 35 29.57 23.34 -5.98
C PHE A 35 28.56 24.41 -5.83
N GLY A 36 27.79 24.38 -6.61
CA GLY A 36 27.29 25.27 -6.11
C GLY A 36 25.98 25.76 -5.97
N ALA A 37 25.05 25.33 -6.32
CA ALA A 37 23.78 25.66 -5.71
C ALA A 37 23.59 24.79 -4.47
N THR A 38 24.34 25.09 -3.43
CA THR A 38 23.99 24.58 -2.11
C THR A 38 22.66 25.22 -1.75
N HIS A 39 21.63 24.44 -1.63
CA HIS A 39 20.38 24.89 -1.06
C HIS A 39 20.55 25.31 0.41
N PRO A 40 19.88 26.37 0.88
CA PRO A 40 18.96 27.21 0.15
C PRO A 40 19.66 28.22 -0.75
N VAL A 41 19.04 28.55 -1.89
CA VAL A 41 19.42 29.73 -2.69
C VAL A 41 18.47 30.85 -2.30
N PRO A 42 18.90 31.83 -1.45
CA PRO A 42 18.00 32.86 -0.95
C PRO A 42 17.45 33.71 -2.11
N LEU A 43 16.19 34.05 -2.05
CA LEU A 43 15.55 34.99 -2.95
C LEU A 43 15.88 36.45 -2.51
N ASP A 44 17.17 36.77 -2.46
CA ASP A 44 17.62 38.14 -2.19
C ASP A 44 17.71 38.91 -3.51
N PRO A 45 17.02 40.05 -3.65
CA PRO A 45 17.12 40.92 -4.82
C PRO A 45 18.53 41.43 -5.08
N LYS A 46 19.40 41.39 -4.08
CA LYS A 46 20.81 41.80 -4.18
C LYS A 46 21.77 40.63 -4.39
N ALA A 47 21.25 39.38 -4.42
CA ALA A 47 22.08 38.21 -4.66
C ALA A 47 22.67 38.22 -6.07
N ASP A 48 23.87 37.69 -6.20
CA ASP A 48 24.49 37.51 -7.52
C ASP A 48 23.63 36.57 -8.38
N THR A 49 23.18 37.08 -9.52
CA THR A 49 22.35 36.37 -10.49
C THR A 49 23.04 35.12 -11.04
N SER A 50 24.36 34.97 -10.89
CA SER A 50 25.10 33.76 -11.30
C SER A 50 24.59 32.52 -10.62
N THR A 51 24.10 32.60 -9.39
CA THR A 51 23.51 31.49 -8.66
C THR A 51 22.15 31.10 -9.25
N CYS A 52 21.37 32.08 -9.71
CA CYS A 52 20.04 31.81 -10.26
C CYS A 52 20.09 31.07 -11.60
N ILE A 53 21.08 31.36 -12.46
CA ILE A 53 21.19 30.80 -13.80
C ILE A 53 21.58 29.32 -13.80
N ALA A 54 22.02 28.78 -12.68
CA ALA A 54 22.24 27.32 -12.53
C ALA A 54 20.94 26.52 -12.70
N CYS A 55 19.80 27.15 -12.38
CA CYS A 55 18.47 26.52 -12.42
C CYS A 55 17.50 27.24 -13.34
N HIS A 56 17.72 28.55 -13.61
CA HIS A 56 16.79 29.41 -14.31
C HIS A 56 17.40 30.07 -15.55
N GLU A 57 16.61 30.13 -16.63
CA GLU A 57 16.82 31.04 -17.73
C GLU A 57 16.13 32.38 -17.38
N VAL A 58 16.91 33.43 -17.22
CA VAL A 58 16.41 34.76 -16.90
C VAL A 58 16.48 35.63 -18.15
N ARG A 59 15.34 36.14 -18.62
CA ARG A 59 15.25 37.05 -19.75
C ARG A 59 14.67 38.36 -19.25
N VAL A 60 15.47 39.43 -19.37
CA VAL A 60 15.04 40.78 -19.05
C VAL A 60 14.74 41.52 -20.36
N ASN A 61 13.52 42.00 -20.52
CA ASN A 61 13.11 42.80 -21.64
C ASN A 61 12.40 44.08 -21.13
N LYS A 62 13.08 45.20 -21.22
CA LYS A 62 12.66 46.53 -20.67
C LYS A 62 12.21 46.37 -19.21
N ASP A 63 10.90 46.42 -18.95
CA ASP A 63 10.34 46.40 -17.59
C ASP A 63 9.82 45.03 -17.16
N VAL A 64 10.05 43.98 -17.96
CA VAL A 64 9.55 42.64 -17.68
C VAL A 64 10.70 41.62 -17.57
N THR A 65 10.86 41.08 -16.38
CA THR A 65 11.76 39.95 -16.13
C THR A 65 10.97 38.65 -16.24
N ARG A 66 11.37 37.77 -17.14
CA ARG A 66 10.82 36.41 -17.27
C ARG A 66 11.84 35.42 -16.77
N VAL A 67 11.40 34.56 -15.84
CA VAL A 67 12.20 33.49 -15.26
C VAL A 67 11.56 32.18 -15.65
N LYS A 68 12.35 31.27 -16.22
CA LYS A 68 11.92 29.88 -16.56
C LYS A 68 12.96 28.91 -16.04
N LEU A 69 12.57 27.68 -15.80
CA LEU A 69 13.55 26.63 -15.56
C LEU A 69 14.36 26.36 -16.82
N ILE A 70 15.65 26.02 -16.67
CA ILE A 70 16.52 25.59 -17.78
C ILE A 70 16.12 24.21 -18.34
N THR A 71 15.29 23.46 -17.60
CA THR A 71 14.73 22.17 -18.01
C THR A 71 13.21 22.26 -18.18
N THR A 72 12.62 21.21 -18.79
CA THR A 72 11.17 21.15 -19.03
C THR A 72 10.34 20.94 -17.77
N THR A 73 10.92 20.34 -16.73
CA THR A 73 10.23 20.03 -15.46
C THR A 73 11.16 20.25 -14.27
N PRO A 74 10.64 20.56 -13.08
CA PRO A 74 11.43 20.59 -11.85
C PRO A 74 12.15 19.27 -11.58
N TYR A 75 11.50 18.14 -11.85
CA TYR A 75 12.09 16.82 -11.67
C TYR A 75 13.38 16.64 -12.50
N ALA A 76 13.34 16.95 -13.80
CA ALA A 76 14.50 16.86 -14.66
C ALA A 76 15.64 17.77 -14.18
N LEU A 77 15.30 18.96 -13.69
CA LEU A 77 16.27 19.88 -13.12
C LEU A 77 16.97 19.31 -11.88
N CYS A 78 16.19 18.81 -10.93
CA CYS A 78 16.75 18.27 -9.69
C CYS A 78 17.69 17.09 -9.95
N LEU A 79 17.36 16.24 -10.91
CA LEU A 79 18.18 15.07 -11.25
C LEU A 79 19.54 15.41 -11.88
N THR A 80 19.76 16.64 -12.34
CA THR A 80 21.08 17.04 -12.84
C THR A 80 22.16 16.98 -11.75
N CYS A 81 21.76 17.16 -10.50
CA CYS A 81 22.64 17.07 -9.32
C CYS A 81 22.28 15.89 -8.41
N HIS A 82 21.01 15.53 -8.31
CA HIS A 82 20.48 14.47 -7.45
C HIS A 82 20.16 13.20 -8.26
N ALA A 83 21.11 12.72 -9.04
CA ALA A 83 20.93 11.55 -9.91
C ALA A 83 20.56 10.29 -9.13
N ASP A 84 21.01 10.16 -7.87
CA ASP A 84 20.69 9.07 -6.94
C ASP A 84 19.21 9.00 -6.52
N LYS A 85 18.43 10.03 -6.84
CA LYS A 85 16.98 10.10 -6.59
C LYS A 85 16.13 9.77 -7.84
N ASN A 86 16.77 9.33 -8.92
CA ASN A 86 16.04 8.94 -10.13
C ASN A 86 15.18 7.70 -9.86
N ALA A 87 13.90 7.78 -10.20
CA ALA A 87 12.95 6.68 -10.05
C ALA A 87 13.38 5.40 -10.78
N ALA A 88 14.09 5.54 -11.90
CA ALA A 88 14.57 4.40 -12.68
C ALA A 88 15.69 3.61 -11.96
N ASP A 89 16.42 4.27 -11.08
CA ASP A 89 17.56 3.69 -10.36
C ASP A 89 17.17 3.17 -8.97
N ILE A 90 15.94 3.50 -8.52
CA ILE A 90 15.39 3.02 -7.25
C ILE A 90 14.77 1.64 -7.49
N GLN A 91 15.43 0.61 -7.00
CA GLN A 91 14.84 -0.73 -6.99
C GLN A 91 13.76 -0.77 -5.90
N GLY A 92 12.56 -1.18 -6.32
CA GLY A 92 11.48 -1.42 -5.40
C GLY A 92 10.32 -0.43 -5.48
N ARG A 93 9.49 -0.39 -4.43
CA ARG A 93 8.35 0.52 -4.34
C ARG A 93 8.82 1.93 -4.01
N VAL A 94 8.37 2.89 -4.77
CA VAL A 94 8.75 4.29 -4.62
C VAL A 94 7.56 5.11 -4.15
N HIS A 95 7.79 6.02 -3.20
CA HIS A 95 6.80 7.01 -2.82
C HIS A 95 6.57 7.97 -4.00
N SER A 96 5.39 7.88 -4.63
CA SER A 96 5.13 8.52 -5.94
C SER A 96 5.49 10.02 -6.01
N PRO A 97 5.16 10.87 -5.03
CA PRO A 97 5.57 12.28 -5.06
C PRO A 97 7.09 12.47 -5.04
N ALA A 98 7.81 11.61 -4.31
CA ALA A 98 9.27 11.73 -4.15
C ALA A 98 10.06 11.55 -5.44
N VAL A 99 9.47 10.92 -6.46
CA VAL A 99 10.15 10.62 -7.72
C VAL A 99 9.68 11.46 -8.91
N ARG A 100 8.74 12.37 -8.71
CA ARG A 100 8.21 13.20 -9.82
C ARG A 100 7.96 14.65 -9.43
N GLU A 101 7.74 14.91 -8.16
CA GLU A 101 7.19 16.19 -7.69
C GLU A 101 8.00 16.74 -6.50
N CYS A 102 9.32 16.84 -6.68
CA CYS A 102 10.26 17.24 -5.63
C CYS A 102 9.81 18.49 -4.86
N VAL A 103 9.32 19.49 -5.57
CA VAL A 103 8.88 20.77 -5.00
C VAL A 103 7.56 20.71 -4.22
N LYS A 104 6.89 19.57 -4.18
CA LYS A 104 5.75 19.36 -3.26
C LYS A 104 6.20 19.16 -1.82
N CYS A 105 7.44 18.75 -1.63
CA CYS A 105 8.02 18.50 -0.31
C CYS A 105 9.19 19.44 0.00
N HIS A 106 9.94 19.88 -1.01
CA HIS A 106 11.15 20.68 -0.86
C HIS A 106 11.01 22.08 -1.44
N ASP A 107 11.56 23.07 -0.74
CA ASP A 107 11.77 24.43 -1.26
C ASP A 107 13.25 24.60 -1.61
N PRO A 108 13.61 24.71 -2.89
CA PRO A 108 14.99 24.89 -3.29
C PRO A 108 15.56 26.28 -2.95
N HIS A 109 14.71 27.27 -2.64
CA HIS A 109 15.15 28.63 -2.41
C HIS A 109 15.40 28.91 -0.92
N SER A 110 14.43 28.63 -0.07
CA SER A 110 14.63 28.81 1.37
C SER A 110 13.69 27.93 2.17
N SER A 111 14.21 27.32 3.23
CA SER A 111 13.42 26.59 4.22
C SER A 111 14.11 26.66 5.58
N GLU A 112 13.33 26.79 6.62
CA GLU A 112 13.78 26.69 8.00
C GLU A 112 13.87 25.24 8.48
N TYR A 113 13.37 24.29 7.68
CA TYR A 113 13.32 22.88 8.03
C TYR A 113 14.47 22.09 7.40
N LYS A 114 14.91 21.05 8.10
CA LYS A 114 15.95 20.14 7.62
C LYS A 114 15.63 19.61 6.22
N ASN A 115 16.66 19.45 5.40
CA ASN A 115 16.56 18.96 4.02
C ASN A 115 15.68 19.84 3.12
N GLN A 116 15.57 21.12 3.42
CA GLN A 116 14.76 22.08 2.64
C GLN A 116 13.28 21.66 2.53
N LEU A 117 12.71 21.08 3.55
CA LEU A 117 11.29 20.69 3.55
C LEU A 117 10.40 21.93 3.66
N LEU A 118 9.25 21.90 3.01
CA LEU A 118 8.23 22.96 3.08
C LEU A 118 7.59 23.07 4.46
N LYS A 119 7.57 21.98 5.21
CA LYS A 119 7.01 21.86 6.56
C LYS A 119 7.78 20.80 7.34
N PRO A 120 7.69 20.77 8.67
CA PRO A 120 8.27 19.69 9.46
C PRO A 120 7.56 18.36 9.20
N THR A 121 8.22 17.26 9.54
CA THR A 121 7.65 15.90 9.49
C THR A 121 6.94 15.51 10.79
N SER A 122 7.02 16.37 11.81
CA SER A 122 6.35 16.27 13.11
C SER A 122 5.23 17.30 13.25
N GLY A 123 4.53 17.28 14.38
CA GLY A 123 3.46 18.23 14.67
C GLY A 123 2.07 17.81 14.20
N GLY A 124 1.10 18.70 14.36
CA GLY A 124 -0.30 18.48 14.03
C GLY A 124 -0.60 18.46 12.52
N GLU A 125 -1.85 18.14 12.17
CA GLU A 125 -2.26 17.97 10.78
C GLU A 125 -1.98 19.18 9.89
N LYS A 126 -2.14 20.39 10.41
CA LYS A 126 -1.95 21.64 9.65
C LYS A 126 -0.48 21.97 9.40
N GLU A 127 0.38 21.58 10.32
CA GLU A 127 1.80 21.93 10.31
C GLU A 127 2.67 20.83 9.67
N ASN A 128 2.22 19.59 9.69
CA ASN A 128 3.00 18.45 9.26
C ASN A 128 2.95 18.27 7.73
N LEU A 129 4.11 18.08 7.13
CA LEU A 129 4.25 17.87 5.69
C LEU A 129 3.51 16.62 5.20
N CYS A 130 3.69 15.52 5.89
CA CYS A 130 3.12 14.22 5.49
C CYS A 130 1.60 14.23 5.59
N LEU A 131 1.05 14.84 6.65
CA LEU A 131 -0.37 14.93 6.90
C LEU A 131 -1.11 15.85 5.93
N SER A 132 -0.40 16.67 5.16
CA SER A 132 -1.03 17.44 4.09
C SER A 132 -1.69 16.55 3.04
N CYS A 133 -1.22 15.32 2.88
CA CYS A 133 -1.76 14.29 1.98
C CYS A 133 -2.31 13.06 2.72
N HIS A 134 -1.63 12.60 3.77
CA HIS A 134 -2.03 11.44 4.59
C HIS A 134 -2.99 11.84 5.70
N LYS A 135 -4.20 12.27 5.32
CA LYS A 135 -5.20 12.84 6.24
C LYS A 135 -5.94 11.82 7.08
N THR A 136 -5.86 10.54 6.74
CA THR A 136 -6.59 9.48 7.41
C THR A 136 -5.70 8.68 8.35
N GLY A 137 -6.19 8.40 9.54
CA GLY A 137 -5.57 7.43 10.45
C GLY A 137 -4.77 8.01 11.62
N LEU A 138 -4.69 9.35 11.77
CA LEU A 138 -3.99 9.96 12.91
C LEU A 138 -4.89 10.78 13.87
N ASN A 139 -6.21 10.62 13.78
CA ASN A 139 -7.12 11.20 14.74
C ASN A 139 -7.29 10.26 15.94
N VAL A 140 -6.58 10.52 17.01
CA VAL A 140 -6.70 9.74 18.25
C VAL A 140 -8.09 9.89 18.82
N PRO A 141 -8.84 8.79 19.04
CA PRO A 141 -10.09 8.86 19.78
C PRO A 141 -9.85 9.41 21.20
N GLU A 142 -10.83 10.08 21.77
CA GLU A 142 -10.73 10.72 23.10
C GLU A 142 -10.22 9.79 24.20
N LYS A 143 -10.54 8.50 24.11
CA LYS A 143 -10.07 7.45 25.05
C LYS A 143 -8.95 6.58 24.49
N GLY A 144 -8.36 6.97 23.38
CA GLY A 144 -7.35 6.17 22.69
C GLY A 144 -5.94 6.37 23.23
N SER A 145 -5.01 5.70 22.59
CA SER A 145 -3.57 5.85 22.81
C SER A 145 -2.88 6.32 21.53
N ARG A 146 -1.91 7.22 21.68
CA ARG A 146 -1.08 7.76 20.62
C ARG A 146 0.38 7.40 20.90
N HIS A 147 1.11 6.98 19.89
CA HIS A 147 2.53 6.67 20.04
C HIS A 147 3.33 7.96 20.18
N ALA A 148 4.10 8.10 21.26
CA ALA A 148 4.88 9.30 21.52
C ALA A 148 5.96 9.56 20.43
N ALA A 149 6.43 8.52 19.74
CA ALA A 149 7.38 8.66 18.64
C ALA A 149 6.84 9.50 17.45
N LEU A 150 5.54 9.69 17.33
CA LEU A 150 4.96 10.60 16.33
C LEU A 150 5.42 12.06 16.51
N ASP A 151 5.81 12.44 17.73
CA ASP A 151 6.32 13.79 18.01
C ASP A 151 7.76 13.97 17.51
N MET A 152 8.48 12.88 17.22
CA MET A 152 9.83 12.90 16.67
C MET A 152 9.85 13.14 15.15
N GLY A 153 8.72 12.97 14.48
CA GLY A 153 8.56 13.10 13.04
C GLY A 153 8.39 11.77 12.31
N CYS A 154 7.62 11.81 11.22
CA CYS A 154 7.31 10.61 10.43
C CYS A 154 8.56 9.96 9.82
N ASP A 155 9.55 10.77 9.48
CA ASP A 155 10.82 10.33 8.89
C ASP A 155 11.76 9.62 9.89
N THR A 156 11.42 9.56 11.16
CA THR A 156 12.11 8.71 12.16
C THR A 156 11.90 7.22 11.83
N CYS A 157 10.72 6.86 11.35
CA CYS A 157 10.36 5.47 11.05
C CYS A 157 10.21 5.21 9.55
N HIS A 158 9.87 6.23 8.76
CA HIS A 158 9.60 6.12 7.33
C HIS A 158 10.64 6.80 6.47
N THR A 159 10.85 6.30 5.26
CA THR A 159 11.68 6.92 4.23
C THR A 159 10.90 7.12 2.94
N THR A 160 11.07 8.27 2.29
CA THR A 160 10.35 8.60 1.05
C THR A 160 11.16 8.34 -0.22
N HIS A 161 12.50 8.19 -0.10
CA HIS A 161 13.42 8.08 -1.22
C HIS A 161 14.10 6.72 -1.35
N LYS A 162 13.91 5.85 -0.35
CA LYS A 162 14.47 4.50 -0.34
C LYS A 162 13.37 3.50 -0.04
N THR A 163 13.56 2.29 -0.47
CA THR A 163 12.68 1.17 -0.13
C THR A 163 13.54 -0.04 0.21
N GLY A 164 12.98 -0.95 1.00
CA GLY A 164 13.57 -2.25 1.26
C GLY A 164 13.41 -3.22 0.08
N GLU A 165 13.62 -4.49 0.31
CA GLU A 165 13.43 -5.55 -0.67
C GLU A 165 11.93 -5.83 -0.89
N PRO A 166 11.49 -6.11 -2.12
CA PRO A 166 10.11 -6.49 -2.41
C PRO A 166 9.64 -7.68 -1.56
N GLY A 167 8.42 -7.60 -1.05
CA GLY A 167 7.84 -8.63 -0.17
C GLY A 167 8.24 -8.53 1.29
N LYS A 168 8.95 -7.50 1.67
CA LYS A 168 9.25 -7.15 3.06
C LYS A 168 8.40 -5.97 3.51
N MET A 169 8.10 -5.91 4.79
CA MET A 169 7.27 -4.84 5.37
C MET A 169 7.92 -3.46 5.22
N GLU A 170 9.24 -3.36 5.34
CA GLU A 170 9.99 -2.13 5.09
C GLU A 170 9.84 -1.62 3.65
N PHE A 171 9.64 -2.52 2.70
CA PHE A 171 9.33 -2.16 1.32
C PHE A 171 7.90 -1.61 1.19
N ASP A 172 6.91 -2.31 1.73
CA ASP A 172 5.50 -1.97 1.55
C ASP A 172 5.12 -0.66 2.26
N PHE A 173 5.73 -0.40 3.41
CA PHE A 173 5.44 0.78 4.24
C PHE A 173 6.57 1.81 4.26
N HIS A 174 7.59 1.66 3.42
CA HIS A 174 8.75 2.57 3.36
C HIS A 174 9.44 2.75 4.71
N LEU A 175 9.67 1.66 5.44
CA LEU A 175 10.33 1.73 6.75
C LEU A 175 11.84 1.93 6.62
N THR A 176 12.42 2.62 7.58
CA THR A 176 13.88 2.84 7.67
C THR A 176 14.64 1.57 8.05
N LYS A 177 13.97 0.65 8.75
CA LYS A 177 14.49 -0.66 9.17
C LYS A 177 13.38 -1.70 9.19
N ALA A 178 13.77 -2.97 9.13
CA ALA A 178 12.86 -4.08 9.32
C ALA A 178 12.31 -4.16 10.76
N ILE A 179 11.11 -4.70 10.92
CA ILE A 179 10.52 -5.02 12.22
C ILE A 179 11.05 -6.42 12.64
N PRO A 180 11.39 -6.65 13.92
CA PRO A 180 11.24 -5.76 15.08
C PRO A 180 12.38 -4.77 15.32
N ALA A 181 13.45 -4.80 14.52
CA ALA A 181 14.65 -3.99 14.77
C ALA A 181 14.33 -2.49 14.87
N LEU A 182 13.40 -1.99 14.05
CA LEU A 182 12.95 -0.59 14.12
C LEU A 182 12.37 -0.24 15.49
N CYS A 183 11.54 -1.10 16.05
CA CYS A 183 10.93 -0.89 17.37
C CYS A 183 11.96 -0.99 18.49
N LEU A 184 12.89 -1.93 18.38
CA LEU A 184 13.92 -2.20 19.37
C LEU A 184 15.03 -1.14 19.43
N ASP A 185 15.08 -0.20 18.51
CA ASP A 185 15.94 0.99 18.64
C ASP A 185 15.60 1.84 19.88
N CYS A 186 14.34 1.79 20.31
CA CYS A 186 13.83 2.56 21.45
C CYS A 186 13.23 1.69 22.56
N HIS A 187 12.70 0.52 22.23
CA HIS A 187 12.11 -0.42 23.18
C HIS A 187 13.11 -1.53 23.52
N ASP A 188 13.70 -1.46 24.72
CA ASP A 188 14.65 -2.50 25.14
C ASP A 188 13.95 -3.84 25.36
N ALA A 189 14.33 -4.85 24.58
CA ALA A 189 13.81 -6.21 24.73
C ALA A 189 14.11 -6.86 26.09
N LYS A 190 15.05 -6.30 26.86
CA LYS A 190 15.40 -6.74 28.21
C LYS A 190 14.67 -5.99 29.32
N ASP A 191 13.85 -4.99 28.97
CA ASP A 191 13.07 -4.25 29.96
C ASP A 191 12.10 -5.19 30.70
N ALA A 192 12.21 -5.24 32.01
CA ALA A 192 11.41 -6.13 32.86
C ALA A 192 9.91 -5.82 32.82
N ASN A 193 9.53 -4.54 32.64
CA ASN A 193 8.11 -4.15 32.52
C ASN A 193 7.55 -4.60 31.18
N LEU A 194 8.35 -4.49 30.12
CA LEU A 194 7.98 -4.95 28.81
C LEU A 194 7.83 -6.49 28.78
N ALA A 195 8.79 -7.21 29.37
CA ALA A 195 8.69 -8.65 29.53
C ALA A 195 7.46 -9.07 30.32
N LYS A 196 7.19 -8.40 31.46
CA LYS A 196 6.00 -8.65 32.28
C LYS A 196 4.69 -8.36 31.51
N ALA A 197 4.67 -7.29 30.71
CA ALA A 197 3.51 -6.96 29.86
C ALA A 197 3.20 -8.07 28.84
N HIS A 198 4.25 -8.74 28.35
CA HIS A 198 4.15 -9.88 27.44
C HIS A 198 4.14 -11.24 28.16
N ARG A 199 3.82 -11.26 29.46
CA ARG A 199 3.72 -12.49 30.25
C ARG A 199 4.98 -13.34 30.25
N ASN A 200 6.16 -12.69 30.16
CA ASN A 200 7.47 -13.34 30.02
C ASN A 200 7.60 -14.32 28.84
N GLN A 201 6.70 -14.18 27.84
CA GLN A 201 6.84 -14.89 26.58
C GLN A 201 7.90 -14.22 25.69
N PRO A 202 8.63 -14.94 24.86
CA PRO A 202 9.63 -14.36 23.97
C PRO A 202 8.96 -13.47 22.92
N PHE A 203 9.33 -12.21 22.84
CA PHE A 203 8.79 -11.23 21.90
C PHE A 203 9.84 -10.48 21.09
N ALA A 204 11.13 -10.63 21.41
CA ALA A 204 12.21 -9.88 20.75
C ALA A 204 12.36 -10.15 19.24
N THR A 205 11.79 -11.25 18.76
CA THR A 205 11.76 -11.61 17.34
C THR A 205 10.35 -11.51 16.73
N ALA A 206 9.37 -11.05 17.52
CA ALA A 206 7.98 -10.99 17.08
C ALA A 206 7.75 -9.78 16.15
N ASP A 207 6.80 -9.91 15.25
CA ASP A 207 6.27 -8.78 14.51
C ASP A 207 5.32 -7.97 15.40
N CYS A 208 5.84 -6.87 15.96
CA CYS A 208 5.13 -6.04 16.92
C CYS A 208 3.81 -5.48 16.37
N VAL A 209 3.76 -5.17 15.06
CA VAL A 209 2.60 -4.52 14.44
C VAL A 209 1.43 -5.47 14.17
N THR A 210 1.63 -6.76 14.37
CA THR A 210 0.51 -7.71 14.34
C THR A 210 -0.45 -7.50 15.52
N CYS A 211 0.04 -6.99 16.65
CA CYS A 211 -0.76 -6.71 17.83
C CYS A 211 -0.90 -5.21 18.13
N HIS A 212 0.10 -4.41 17.78
CA HIS A 212 0.14 -2.99 18.07
C HIS A 212 0.00 -2.13 16.81
N ASP A 213 -0.79 -1.06 16.86
CA ASP A 213 -0.74 -0.02 15.84
C ASP A 213 0.42 0.93 16.18
N PRO A 214 1.42 1.08 15.29
CA PRO A 214 2.59 1.91 15.59
C PRO A 214 2.31 3.40 15.64
N HIS A 215 1.12 3.84 15.26
CA HIS A 215 0.75 5.26 15.24
C HIS A 215 -0.18 5.62 16.37
N GLN A 216 -1.35 4.98 16.42
CA GLN A 216 -2.41 5.26 17.40
C GLN A 216 -3.49 4.19 17.38
N SER A 217 -4.21 4.08 18.46
CA SER A 217 -5.32 3.14 18.57
C SER A 217 -6.42 3.69 19.48
N ALA A 218 -7.65 3.26 19.24
CA ALA A 218 -8.75 3.45 20.19
C ALA A 218 -8.55 2.64 21.49
N SER A 219 -7.70 1.62 21.43
CA SER A 219 -7.40 0.74 22.56
C SER A 219 -6.18 1.21 23.36
N PRO A 220 -6.09 0.92 24.67
CA PRO A 220 -4.89 1.19 25.45
C PRO A 220 -3.66 0.46 24.91
N LYS A 221 -2.47 1.02 25.16
CA LYS A 221 -1.19 0.43 24.77
C LYS A 221 -1.04 0.19 23.26
N LEU A 222 -1.71 0.99 22.45
CA LEU A 222 -1.69 0.87 20.99
C LEU A 222 -2.16 -0.51 20.47
N MET A 223 -2.99 -1.21 21.23
CA MET A 223 -3.51 -2.49 20.76
C MET A 223 -4.34 -2.30 19.50
N GLN A 224 -4.25 -3.25 18.57
CA GLN A 224 -5.05 -3.26 17.34
C GLN A 224 -6.56 -3.21 17.66
N ALA A 225 -7.35 -2.71 16.70
CA ALA A 225 -8.77 -2.39 16.90
C ALA A 225 -9.62 -3.62 17.27
N PHE A 226 -9.23 -4.79 16.79
CA PHE A 226 -9.95 -6.04 17.03
C PHE A 226 -9.06 -6.99 17.81
N THR A 227 -9.58 -7.54 18.89
CA THR A 227 -8.90 -8.50 19.75
C THR A 227 -9.68 -9.79 19.81
N HIS A 228 -8.98 -10.92 19.89
CA HIS A 228 -9.60 -12.20 20.14
C HIS A 228 -10.14 -12.24 21.60
N PRO A 229 -11.37 -12.68 21.85
CA PRO A 229 -11.95 -12.63 23.20
C PRO A 229 -11.09 -13.24 24.30
N PRO A 230 -10.55 -14.47 24.18
CA PRO A 230 -9.66 -15.03 25.21
C PRO A 230 -8.42 -14.17 25.49
N PHE A 231 -7.88 -13.54 24.44
CA PHE A 231 -6.75 -12.62 24.59
C PHE A 231 -7.17 -11.32 25.29
N ALA A 232 -8.30 -10.73 24.90
CA ALA A 232 -8.85 -9.53 25.56
C ALA A 232 -9.10 -9.76 27.05
N ASP A 233 -9.63 -10.94 27.40
CA ASP A 233 -9.94 -11.35 28.76
C ASP A 233 -8.71 -11.87 29.53
N LYS A 234 -7.51 -11.86 28.91
CA LYS A 234 -6.24 -12.32 29.48
C LYS A 234 -6.25 -13.79 29.90
N GLN A 235 -7.02 -14.61 29.21
CA GLN A 235 -7.11 -16.06 29.40
C GLN A 235 -5.98 -16.78 28.66
N CYS A 236 -4.74 -16.37 28.92
CA CYS A 236 -3.56 -16.83 28.16
C CYS A 236 -3.35 -18.34 28.26
N GLU A 237 -3.60 -18.90 29.43
CA GLU A 237 -3.40 -20.31 29.75
C GLU A 237 -4.36 -21.25 29.02
N THR A 238 -5.44 -20.71 28.44
CA THR A 238 -6.34 -21.48 27.56
C THR A 238 -5.62 -22.04 26.34
N CYS A 239 -4.65 -21.27 25.84
CA CYS A 239 -3.92 -21.60 24.63
C CYS A 239 -2.42 -21.83 24.86
N HIS A 240 -1.84 -21.22 25.90
CA HIS A 240 -0.40 -21.25 26.16
C HIS A 240 -0.05 -22.03 27.44
N ALA A 241 0.87 -22.95 27.32
CA ALA A 241 1.62 -23.49 28.43
C ALA A 241 2.83 -22.55 28.75
N PRO A 242 3.47 -22.71 29.93
CA PRO A 242 4.69 -21.96 30.23
C PRO A 242 5.75 -22.11 29.14
N ALA A 243 6.40 -21.00 28.77
CA ALA A 243 7.45 -21.02 27.77
C ALA A 243 8.59 -21.96 28.18
N LYS A 244 9.10 -22.71 27.23
CA LYS A 244 10.19 -23.66 27.45
C LYS A 244 11.36 -23.33 26.49
N ASP A 245 12.56 -23.24 27.03
CA ASP A 245 13.79 -22.98 26.28
C ASP A 245 13.69 -21.70 25.40
N GLY A 246 13.02 -20.66 25.91
CA GLY A 246 12.80 -19.40 25.19
C GLY A 246 11.82 -19.50 24.02
N LYS A 247 11.02 -20.58 23.95
CA LYS A 247 10.02 -20.81 22.91
C LYS A 247 8.61 -20.78 23.49
N VAL A 248 7.68 -20.25 22.69
CA VAL A 248 6.24 -20.34 22.99
C VAL A 248 5.81 -21.81 22.91
N VAL A 249 5.04 -22.24 23.90
CA VAL A 249 4.46 -23.60 23.96
C VAL A 249 2.95 -23.48 23.99
N LEU A 250 2.28 -24.24 23.14
CA LEU A 250 0.82 -24.36 23.16
C LEU A 250 0.37 -25.50 24.06
N THR A 251 -0.85 -25.42 24.59
CA THR A 251 -1.48 -26.48 25.38
C THR A 251 -1.79 -27.72 24.54
N GLU A 252 -2.01 -27.53 23.24
CA GLU A 252 -2.18 -28.59 22.26
C GLU A 252 -1.02 -28.58 21.24
N LYS A 253 -0.59 -29.78 20.81
CA LYS A 253 0.50 -29.91 19.83
C LYS A 253 0.09 -29.49 18.43
N ASP A 254 -1.17 -29.73 18.08
CA ASP A 254 -1.76 -29.33 16.83
C ASP A 254 -2.49 -27.98 17.01
N PRO A 255 -1.99 -26.87 16.44
CA PRO A 255 -2.65 -25.59 16.56
C PRO A 255 -4.08 -25.58 16.02
N LYS A 256 -4.37 -26.37 14.98
CA LYS A 256 -5.71 -26.49 14.43
C LYS A 256 -6.67 -27.15 15.42
N ALA A 257 -6.25 -28.24 16.06
CA ALA A 257 -7.04 -28.88 17.10
C ALA A 257 -7.37 -27.92 18.24
N LEU A 258 -6.42 -27.10 18.66
CA LEU A 258 -6.64 -26.04 19.67
C LEU A 258 -7.74 -25.07 19.25
N CYS A 259 -7.68 -24.55 18.02
CA CYS A 259 -8.66 -23.58 17.53
C CYS A 259 -10.08 -24.15 17.46
N VAL A 260 -10.23 -25.38 16.96
CA VAL A 260 -11.55 -25.99 16.73
C VAL A 260 -12.25 -26.42 18.01
N THR A 261 -11.60 -26.41 19.17
CA THR A 261 -12.27 -26.60 20.46
C THR A 261 -13.37 -25.58 20.73
N CYS A 262 -13.21 -24.36 20.16
CA CYS A 262 -14.19 -23.28 20.26
C CYS A 262 -14.81 -22.91 18.90
N HIS A 263 -14.11 -23.16 17.79
CA HIS A 263 -14.52 -22.84 16.43
C HIS A 263 -14.97 -24.08 15.66
N ASP A 264 -15.81 -24.92 16.27
CA ASP A 264 -16.34 -26.13 15.68
C ASP A 264 -17.24 -25.88 14.45
N ASP A 265 -17.89 -24.72 14.40
CA ASP A 265 -18.65 -24.25 13.23
C ASP A 265 -17.76 -24.09 11.99
N LYS A 266 -16.53 -23.61 12.16
CA LYS A 266 -15.57 -23.48 11.06
C LYS A 266 -15.01 -24.83 10.63
N ALA A 267 -14.73 -25.71 11.60
CA ALA A 267 -14.33 -27.09 11.28
C ALA A 267 -15.40 -27.79 10.43
N LYS A 268 -16.67 -27.75 10.85
CA LYS A 268 -17.79 -28.30 10.11
C LYS A 268 -17.96 -27.70 8.72
N LEU A 269 -17.81 -26.36 8.60
CA LEU A 269 -17.87 -25.67 7.30
C LEU A 269 -16.77 -26.18 6.35
N ILE A 270 -15.53 -26.25 6.83
CA ILE A 270 -14.38 -26.71 6.05
C ILE A 270 -14.57 -28.16 5.58
N GLU A 271 -15.03 -29.04 6.47
CA GLU A 271 -15.22 -30.45 6.18
C GLU A 271 -16.37 -30.69 5.20
N SER A 272 -17.49 -29.99 5.36
CA SER A 272 -18.71 -30.19 4.57
C SER A 272 -18.76 -29.37 3.27
N ALA A 273 -17.77 -28.51 3.01
CA ALA A 273 -17.75 -27.64 1.84
C ALA A 273 -17.71 -28.42 0.52
N LYS A 274 -18.66 -28.17 -0.38
CA LYS A 274 -18.65 -28.72 -1.74
C LYS A 274 -17.49 -28.21 -2.57
N VAL A 275 -17.11 -26.94 -2.34
CA VAL A 275 -15.95 -26.30 -2.93
C VAL A 275 -15.01 -25.98 -1.78
N GLN A 276 -13.92 -26.73 -1.71
CA GLN A 276 -12.92 -26.57 -0.66
C GLN A 276 -11.90 -25.50 -1.03
N HIS A 277 -11.37 -24.81 -0.01
CA HIS A 277 -10.21 -23.94 -0.13
C HIS A 277 -8.99 -24.68 0.45
N PRO A 278 -7.98 -25.03 -0.34
CA PRO A 278 -6.83 -25.77 0.18
C PRO A 278 -6.13 -25.09 1.35
N GLY A 279 -6.05 -23.75 1.35
CA GLY A 279 -5.49 -22.99 2.47
C GLY A 279 -6.22 -23.16 3.79
N ALA A 280 -7.53 -23.41 3.77
CA ALA A 280 -8.32 -23.68 4.98
C ALA A 280 -8.12 -25.10 5.56
N GLN A 281 -7.49 -25.99 4.81
CA GLN A 281 -7.13 -27.32 5.30
C GLN A 281 -5.86 -27.31 6.18
N GLY A 282 -5.03 -26.27 6.04
CA GLY A 282 -3.79 -26.07 6.79
C GLY A 282 -4.01 -25.51 8.20
N ASP A 283 -2.97 -24.89 8.74
CA ASP A 283 -2.99 -24.25 10.05
C ASP A 283 -3.79 -22.92 9.99
N CYS A 284 -4.70 -22.74 10.95
CA CYS A 284 -5.49 -21.50 11.06
C CYS A 284 -4.59 -20.28 11.19
N THR A 285 -3.45 -20.43 11.85
CA THR A 285 -2.48 -19.36 12.04
C THR A 285 -1.66 -19.04 10.80
N ASP A 286 -1.81 -19.74 9.70
CA ASP A 286 -1.24 -19.32 8.41
C ASP A 286 -1.91 -18.03 7.91
N CYS A 287 -3.19 -17.87 8.21
CA CYS A 287 -3.98 -16.71 7.82
C CYS A 287 -4.37 -15.80 8.97
N HIS A 288 -4.58 -16.32 10.18
CA HIS A 288 -5.11 -15.60 11.32
C HIS A 288 -4.06 -15.32 12.40
N ASN A 289 -4.17 -14.14 13.04
CA ASN A 289 -3.49 -13.85 14.29
C ASN A 289 -4.45 -14.12 15.45
N PRO A 290 -4.16 -15.07 16.34
CA PRO A 290 -5.08 -15.44 17.43
C PRO A 290 -5.15 -14.40 18.56
N HIS A 291 -4.41 -13.31 18.49
CA HIS A 291 -4.39 -12.29 19.55
C HIS A 291 -5.16 -11.02 19.15
N ALA A 292 -4.73 -10.36 18.08
CA ALA A 292 -5.31 -9.09 17.65
C ALA A 292 -5.12 -8.86 16.15
N GLY A 293 -5.85 -7.91 15.58
CA GLY A 293 -5.74 -7.53 14.17
C GLY A 293 -6.42 -6.20 13.84
N ARG A 294 -6.16 -5.71 12.65
CA ARG A 294 -6.70 -4.43 12.15
C ARG A 294 -8.14 -4.53 11.68
N THR A 295 -8.58 -5.72 11.33
CA THR A 295 -9.91 -5.96 10.78
C THR A 295 -10.58 -7.13 11.50
N PRO A 296 -11.92 -7.21 11.45
CA PRO A 296 -12.65 -8.39 11.93
C PRO A 296 -12.11 -9.68 11.29
N GLY A 297 -12.12 -10.77 12.06
CA GLY A 297 -11.57 -12.04 11.60
C GLY A 297 -10.04 -12.17 11.76
N LEU A 298 -9.38 -11.11 12.21
CA LEU A 298 -7.98 -11.08 12.64
C LEU A 298 -6.99 -11.68 11.63
N PRO A 299 -6.98 -11.25 10.36
CA PRO A 299 -5.93 -11.71 9.44
C PRO A 299 -4.55 -11.21 9.90
N LYS A 300 -3.51 -12.01 9.65
CA LYS A 300 -2.11 -11.68 10.01
C LYS A 300 -1.59 -10.41 9.35
N THR A 301 -2.04 -10.17 8.13
CA THR A 301 -1.70 -8.96 7.36
C THR A 301 -2.99 -8.25 6.98
N ASP A 302 -2.93 -7.28 6.07
CA ASP A 302 -4.15 -6.72 5.54
C ASP A 302 -4.96 -7.76 4.74
N ALA A 303 -6.25 -7.50 4.62
CA ALA A 303 -7.22 -8.43 4.05
C ALA A 303 -7.05 -8.71 2.54
N VAL A 304 -6.11 -8.06 1.89
CA VAL A 304 -5.74 -8.26 0.48
C VAL A 304 -4.46 -9.07 0.37
N ASN A 305 -3.39 -8.60 1.01
CA ASN A 305 -2.07 -9.21 0.91
C ASN A 305 -2.03 -10.62 1.51
N ILE A 306 -2.87 -10.92 2.51
CA ILE A 306 -2.99 -12.28 3.02
C ILE A 306 -3.37 -13.28 1.92
N CYS A 307 -4.23 -12.90 1.01
CA CYS A 307 -4.64 -13.73 -0.12
C CYS A 307 -3.60 -13.75 -1.23
N LEU A 308 -3.01 -12.59 -1.54
CA LEU A 308 -2.04 -12.42 -2.62
C LEU A 308 -0.70 -13.11 -2.33
N SER A 309 -0.42 -13.48 -1.10
CA SER A 309 0.76 -14.28 -0.75
C SER A 309 0.78 -15.64 -1.46
N CYS A 310 -0.39 -16.19 -1.78
CA CYS A 310 -0.55 -17.44 -2.53
C CYS A 310 -1.17 -17.20 -3.93
N HIS A 311 -2.11 -16.26 -4.06
CA HIS A 311 -2.77 -15.92 -5.33
C HIS A 311 -1.98 -14.86 -6.11
N THR A 312 -0.74 -15.17 -6.45
CA THR A 312 0.21 -14.24 -7.06
C THR A 312 -0.19 -13.75 -8.45
N ASP A 313 -0.94 -14.54 -9.21
CA ASP A 313 -1.53 -14.15 -10.49
C ASP A 313 -2.54 -13.00 -10.34
N GLN A 314 -3.24 -12.94 -9.21
CA GLN A 314 -4.17 -11.86 -8.90
C GLN A 314 -3.46 -10.55 -8.51
N ALA A 315 -2.19 -10.61 -8.12
CA ALA A 315 -1.39 -9.42 -7.82
C ALA A 315 -1.20 -8.52 -9.06
N GLU A 316 -1.28 -9.06 -10.27
CA GLU A 316 -1.25 -8.28 -11.52
C GLU A 316 -2.43 -7.29 -11.62
N LEU A 317 -3.53 -7.56 -10.90
CA LEU A 317 -4.68 -6.65 -10.84
C LEU A 317 -4.35 -5.34 -10.12
N LEU A 318 -3.36 -5.34 -9.22
CA LEU A 318 -2.89 -4.13 -8.55
C LEU A 318 -2.28 -3.11 -9.54
N LYS A 319 -1.84 -3.56 -10.72
CA LYS A 319 -1.28 -2.70 -11.77
C LYS A 319 -2.34 -2.03 -12.64
N LYS A 320 -3.61 -2.44 -12.55
CA LYS A 320 -4.71 -1.84 -13.31
C LYS A 320 -5.03 -0.43 -12.81
N LYS A 321 -5.58 0.42 -13.70
CA LYS A 321 -5.90 1.82 -13.38
C LYS A 321 -7.06 1.99 -12.41
N VAL A 322 -8.06 1.13 -12.51
CA VAL A 322 -9.30 1.21 -11.75
C VAL A 322 -9.47 -0.04 -10.94
N HIS A 323 -9.62 0.12 -9.65
CA HIS A 323 -9.82 -0.95 -8.69
C HIS A 323 -11.25 -0.92 -8.15
N HIS A 324 -11.86 -2.09 -8.02
CA HIS A 324 -13.09 -2.23 -7.27
C HIS A 324 -12.78 -2.16 -5.78
N GLN A 325 -13.19 -1.08 -5.13
CA GLN A 325 -12.83 -0.76 -3.75
C GLN A 325 -13.01 -1.93 -2.76
N PRO A 326 -14.14 -2.66 -2.75
CA PRO A 326 -14.29 -3.79 -1.82
C PRO A 326 -13.20 -4.84 -1.94
N ALA A 327 -12.70 -5.10 -3.15
CA ALA A 327 -11.66 -6.11 -3.36
C ALA A 327 -10.28 -5.68 -2.84
N PHE A 328 -10.00 -4.37 -2.80
CA PHE A 328 -8.66 -3.84 -2.50
C PHE A 328 -8.56 -3.04 -1.19
N VAL A 329 -9.70 -2.77 -0.54
CA VAL A 329 -9.73 -2.07 0.75
C VAL A 329 -10.31 -2.96 1.85
N GLN A 330 -11.46 -3.59 1.61
CA GLN A 330 -12.09 -4.52 2.56
C GLN A 330 -11.53 -5.93 2.46
N GLY A 331 -10.97 -6.27 1.31
CA GLY A 331 -10.34 -7.55 1.03
C GLY A 331 -11.20 -8.56 0.29
N CYS A 332 -10.54 -9.59 -0.19
CA CYS A 332 -11.13 -10.63 -1.05
C CYS A 332 -12.29 -11.37 -0.37
N ALA A 333 -12.20 -11.55 0.95
CA ALA A 333 -13.21 -12.22 1.76
C ALA A 333 -14.55 -11.47 1.84
N THR A 334 -14.64 -10.25 1.34
CA THR A 334 -15.92 -9.54 1.21
C THR A 334 -16.87 -10.27 0.26
N CYS A 335 -16.37 -10.83 -0.84
CA CYS A 335 -17.15 -11.55 -1.84
C CYS A 335 -16.92 -13.07 -1.83
N HIS A 336 -15.78 -13.52 -1.31
CA HIS A 336 -15.39 -14.93 -1.26
C HIS A 336 -15.43 -15.48 0.17
N GLU A 337 -15.83 -16.75 0.35
CA GLU A 337 -15.76 -17.45 1.64
C GLU A 337 -14.49 -18.31 1.69
N PRO A 338 -13.43 -17.83 2.36
CA PRO A 338 -12.13 -18.50 2.30
C PRO A 338 -12.06 -19.82 3.05
N HIS A 339 -13.04 -20.15 3.89
CA HIS A 339 -13.07 -21.42 4.62
C HIS A 339 -13.71 -22.57 3.84
N GLY A 340 -14.36 -22.27 2.72
CA GLY A 340 -15.06 -23.25 1.91
C GLY A 340 -16.51 -22.86 1.68
N GLY A 341 -17.14 -23.41 0.66
CA GLY A 341 -18.49 -23.00 0.32
C GLY A 341 -19.20 -23.99 -0.62
N SER A 342 -20.37 -23.59 -1.10
CA SER A 342 -21.16 -24.39 -2.03
C SER A 342 -21.06 -23.91 -3.48
N ARG A 343 -20.47 -22.72 -3.71
CA ARG A 343 -20.44 -22.07 -5.02
C ARG A 343 -19.05 -22.07 -5.63
N PRO A 344 -18.95 -22.15 -6.97
CA PRO A 344 -17.67 -22.00 -7.66
C PRO A 344 -16.93 -20.73 -7.25
N ARG A 345 -15.59 -20.80 -7.19
CA ARG A 345 -14.74 -19.69 -6.75
C ARG A 345 -15.06 -19.19 -5.35
N LEU A 346 -15.74 -20.00 -4.53
CA LEU A 346 -16.11 -19.67 -3.15
C LEU A 346 -16.93 -18.38 -3.01
N LEU A 347 -17.76 -18.02 -4.00
CA LEU A 347 -18.57 -16.82 -3.94
C LEU A 347 -19.67 -16.94 -2.87
N ARG A 348 -19.93 -15.85 -2.14
CA ARG A 348 -20.96 -15.79 -1.09
C ARG A 348 -22.38 -15.78 -1.65
N ALA A 349 -22.55 -15.32 -2.88
CA ALA A 349 -23.81 -15.32 -3.60
C ALA A 349 -23.60 -15.55 -5.11
N ASP A 350 -24.66 -15.90 -5.82
CA ASP A 350 -24.60 -16.22 -7.24
C ASP A 350 -24.91 -15.00 -8.10
N GLY A 351 -24.25 -14.91 -9.27
CA GLY A 351 -24.62 -14.02 -10.35
C GLY A 351 -24.83 -12.56 -9.90
N ASN A 352 -26.02 -12.04 -10.18
CA ASN A 352 -26.37 -10.67 -9.86
C ASN A 352 -26.55 -10.42 -8.35
N ALA A 353 -27.00 -11.42 -7.58
CA ALA A 353 -27.22 -11.30 -6.15
C ALA A 353 -25.94 -10.86 -5.41
N LEU A 354 -24.77 -11.36 -5.85
CA LEU A 354 -23.47 -10.96 -5.29
C LEU A 354 -23.25 -9.44 -5.39
N CYS A 355 -23.55 -8.86 -6.54
CA CYS A 355 -23.30 -7.43 -6.80
C CYS A 355 -24.39 -6.54 -6.17
N LEU A 356 -25.64 -7.02 -6.22
CA LEU A 356 -26.80 -6.27 -5.73
C LEU A 356 -26.85 -6.15 -4.20
N GLU A 357 -26.07 -6.91 -3.49
CA GLU A 357 -25.89 -6.75 -2.03
C GLU A 357 -25.41 -5.33 -1.67
N CYS A 358 -24.63 -4.71 -2.56
CA CYS A 358 -24.16 -3.33 -2.40
C CYS A 358 -24.75 -2.37 -3.44
N HIS A 359 -24.88 -2.83 -4.69
CA HIS A 359 -25.33 -1.99 -5.82
C HIS A 359 -26.85 -1.98 -6.01
N GLY A 360 -27.61 -2.80 -5.31
CA GLY A 360 -29.06 -2.79 -5.37
C GLY A 360 -29.66 -1.67 -4.53
N THR A 361 -30.70 -1.00 -5.06
CA THR A 361 -31.47 0.01 -4.30
C THR A 361 -32.27 -0.61 -3.14
N SER A 362 -32.59 -1.89 -3.22
CA SER A 362 -33.26 -2.66 -2.19
C SER A 362 -32.31 -3.23 -1.11
N ALA A 363 -30.99 -3.11 -1.30
CA ALA A 363 -30.03 -3.60 -0.33
C ALA A 363 -30.20 -2.87 1.03
N LYS A 364 -30.48 -3.63 2.07
CA LYS A 364 -30.65 -3.13 3.44
C LYS A 364 -29.70 -3.87 4.37
N PRO A 365 -28.47 -3.37 4.55
CA PRO A 365 -27.52 -3.94 5.51
C PRO A 365 -28.14 -3.94 6.92
N ALA A 366 -28.01 -5.03 7.65
CA ALA A 366 -28.43 -5.10 9.02
C ALA A 366 -27.41 -4.41 9.93
N LYS A 367 -27.88 -3.58 10.86
CA LYS A 367 -27.02 -2.91 11.84
C LYS A 367 -26.72 -3.81 13.03
N LEU A 368 -25.48 -3.75 13.49
CA LEU A 368 -25.01 -4.29 14.76
C LEU A 368 -24.63 -3.12 15.66
N GLU A 369 -25.62 -2.56 16.35
CA GLU A 369 -25.48 -1.30 17.10
C GLU A 369 -24.37 -1.35 18.16
N SER A 370 -24.22 -2.48 18.85
CA SER A 370 -23.18 -2.67 19.86
C SER A 370 -21.76 -2.65 19.34
N GLU A 371 -21.56 -2.89 18.04
CA GLU A 371 -20.24 -2.99 17.42
C GLU A 371 -19.95 -1.83 16.46
N HIS A 372 -20.89 -0.91 16.23
CA HIS A 372 -20.81 0.13 15.19
C HIS A 372 -20.53 -0.45 13.79
N LEU A 373 -21.10 -1.59 13.51
CA LEU A 373 -20.95 -2.33 12.26
C LEU A 373 -22.30 -2.53 11.57
N ILE A 374 -22.23 -2.77 10.27
CA ILE A 374 -23.33 -3.32 9.48
C ILE A 374 -22.94 -4.68 8.94
N THR A 375 -23.92 -5.50 8.65
CA THR A 375 -23.70 -6.81 8.04
C THR A 375 -24.36 -6.91 6.67
N ILE A 376 -23.70 -7.62 5.79
CA ILE A 376 -24.18 -7.99 4.45
C ILE A 376 -24.05 -9.52 4.28
N PHE A 377 -24.63 -10.05 3.20
CA PHE A 377 -24.68 -11.50 2.94
C PHE A 377 -25.24 -12.31 4.12
N ASN A 378 -26.40 -11.86 4.65
CA ASN A 378 -27.08 -12.50 5.80
C ASN A 378 -26.16 -12.63 7.04
N GLY A 379 -25.42 -11.58 7.36
CA GLY A 379 -24.55 -11.56 8.54
C GLY A 379 -23.14 -12.12 8.32
N GLN A 380 -22.83 -12.64 7.14
CA GLN A 380 -21.53 -13.27 6.88
C GLN A 380 -20.38 -12.28 6.78
N VAL A 381 -20.64 -11.03 6.43
CA VAL A 381 -19.61 -9.98 6.27
C VAL A 381 -19.99 -8.79 7.12
N LYS A 382 -19.04 -8.33 7.92
CA LYS A 382 -19.16 -7.13 8.75
C LYS A 382 -18.41 -5.97 8.08
N LEU A 383 -19.03 -4.80 8.01
CA LEU A 383 -18.46 -3.57 7.47
C LEU A 383 -18.67 -2.44 8.48
N PRO A 384 -17.87 -1.36 8.47
CA PRO A 384 -18.13 -0.17 9.27
C PRO A 384 -19.55 0.40 9.05
N GLU A 385 -20.20 0.89 10.09
CA GLU A 385 -21.58 1.41 10.01
C GLU A 385 -21.73 2.52 8.96
N ASP A 386 -20.71 3.35 8.81
CA ASP A 386 -20.67 4.46 7.86
C ASP A 386 -20.17 4.08 6.46
N TYR A 387 -19.93 2.78 6.20
CA TYR A 387 -19.34 2.31 4.95
C TYR A 387 -20.08 2.82 3.71
N PHE A 388 -21.41 2.72 3.70
CA PHE A 388 -22.22 3.16 2.57
C PHE A 388 -22.32 4.69 2.44
N ALA A 389 -22.15 5.41 3.54
CA ALA A 389 -22.15 6.87 3.54
C ALA A 389 -20.79 7.44 3.04
N LYS A 390 -19.70 6.82 3.46
CA LYS A 390 -18.34 7.23 3.07
C LYS A 390 -17.97 6.86 1.64
N ASN A 391 -18.53 5.79 1.11
CA ASN A 391 -18.21 5.30 -0.22
C ASN A 391 -19.32 5.67 -1.20
N GLN A 392 -18.97 6.34 -2.30
CA GLN A 392 -19.92 6.70 -3.37
C GLN A 392 -20.28 5.45 -4.17
N ILE A 393 -21.15 4.61 -3.61
CA ILE A 393 -21.60 3.39 -4.27
C ILE A 393 -22.71 3.74 -5.25
N PHE A 394 -22.46 3.46 -6.52
CA PHE A 394 -23.52 3.59 -7.54
C PHE A 394 -24.56 2.51 -7.30
N ARG A 395 -25.79 2.91 -7.00
CA ARG A 395 -26.93 2.03 -6.78
C ARG A 395 -27.92 2.16 -7.91
N PHE A 396 -28.48 1.06 -8.32
CA PHE A 396 -29.49 1.02 -9.36
C PHE A 396 -30.57 -0.02 -9.01
N GLU A 397 -31.74 0.21 -9.54
CA GLU A 397 -32.84 -0.72 -9.45
C GLU A 397 -32.81 -1.61 -10.70
N VAL A 398 -32.78 -2.93 -10.50
CA VAL A 398 -32.91 -3.87 -11.60
C VAL A 398 -34.39 -3.97 -11.96
N LYS A 399 -34.88 -3.00 -12.73
CA LYS A 399 -36.25 -2.97 -13.26
C LYS A 399 -36.23 -3.09 -14.78
N TYR A 400 -37.13 -3.89 -15.27
CA TYR A 400 -37.33 -4.06 -16.71
C TYR A 400 -37.63 -2.70 -17.37
N GLY A 401 -36.75 -2.26 -18.26
CA GLY A 401 -36.96 -1.06 -19.06
C GLY A 401 -36.27 0.21 -18.64
N LEU A 402 -35.50 0.23 -17.51
CA LEU A 402 -34.90 1.44 -16.98
C LEU A 402 -33.37 1.43 -16.98
N GLY A 403 -32.77 1.54 -18.15
CA GLY A 403 -31.45 2.11 -18.27
C GLY A 403 -30.25 1.19 -18.15
N HIS A 404 -30.21 0.18 -17.29
CA HIS A 404 -29.09 -0.74 -17.26
C HIS A 404 -29.29 -1.91 -18.23
N PRO A 405 -28.30 -2.27 -19.09
CA PRO A 405 -28.50 -3.22 -20.19
C PRO A 405 -29.00 -4.61 -19.77
N THR A 406 -28.75 -5.04 -18.54
CA THR A 406 -29.11 -6.38 -18.06
C THR A 406 -30.60 -6.74 -18.17
N GLU A 407 -31.47 -5.75 -18.15
CA GLU A 407 -32.93 -6.00 -18.11
C GLU A 407 -33.54 -6.46 -19.42
N LYS A 408 -32.91 -6.07 -20.53
CA LYS A 408 -33.43 -6.39 -21.89
C LYS A 408 -32.53 -7.38 -22.62
N HIS A 409 -31.51 -7.92 -21.96
CA HIS A 409 -30.62 -8.87 -22.59
C HIS A 409 -31.11 -10.29 -22.35
N PRO A 410 -30.86 -11.19 -23.31
CA PRO A 410 -31.21 -12.60 -23.16
C PRO A 410 -30.44 -13.19 -21.98
N VAL A 411 -31.09 -14.08 -21.24
CA VAL A 411 -30.52 -14.76 -20.10
C VAL A 411 -29.91 -16.11 -20.47
N GLU A 412 -30.09 -16.55 -21.71
CA GLU A 412 -29.60 -17.82 -22.25
C GLU A 412 -28.80 -17.59 -23.52
N ASP A 413 -27.88 -18.46 -23.83
CA ASP A 413 -27.06 -18.51 -25.05
C ASP A 413 -26.34 -17.18 -25.40
N VAL A 414 -26.00 -16.41 -24.41
CA VAL A 414 -25.30 -15.15 -24.60
C VAL A 414 -23.84 -15.41 -24.93
N ARG A 415 -23.38 -14.87 -26.04
CA ARG A 415 -21.96 -14.97 -26.41
C ARG A 415 -21.07 -14.16 -25.48
N ASP A 416 -19.91 -14.72 -25.20
CA ASP A 416 -18.89 -14.02 -24.41
C ASP A 416 -18.41 -12.78 -25.17
N PRO A 417 -18.44 -11.57 -24.58
CA PRO A 417 -18.03 -10.34 -25.28
C PRO A 417 -16.53 -10.26 -25.56
N VAL A 418 -15.73 -11.09 -24.90
CA VAL A 418 -14.27 -11.19 -25.11
C VAL A 418 -13.94 -12.30 -26.11
N ASP A 419 -14.53 -13.47 -25.91
CA ASP A 419 -14.34 -14.65 -26.76
C ASP A 419 -15.67 -15.09 -27.35
N GLN A 420 -15.92 -14.66 -28.58
CA GLN A 420 -17.17 -14.91 -29.31
C GLN A 420 -17.42 -16.40 -29.64
N THR A 421 -16.42 -17.25 -29.47
CA THR A 421 -16.57 -18.70 -29.65
C THR A 421 -17.24 -19.35 -28.46
N LYS A 422 -17.18 -18.69 -27.28
CA LYS A 422 -17.80 -19.19 -26.05
C LYS A 422 -19.20 -18.64 -25.89
N VAL A 423 -20.10 -19.52 -25.45
CA VAL A 423 -21.48 -19.17 -25.10
C VAL A 423 -21.64 -19.23 -23.57
N LYS A 424 -22.24 -18.19 -23.01
CA LYS A 424 -22.63 -18.16 -21.59
C LYS A 424 -24.11 -18.49 -21.48
N SER A 425 -24.46 -19.43 -20.62
CA SER A 425 -25.84 -19.90 -20.43
C SER A 425 -26.77 -18.84 -19.80
N ALA A 426 -26.21 -17.85 -19.08
CA ALA A 426 -26.98 -16.76 -18.48
C ALA A 426 -26.16 -15.48 -18.43
N MET A 427 -26.79 -14.36 -18.73
CA MET A 427 -26.19 -13.03 -18.56
C MET A 427 -26.30 -12.56 -17.11
N ASN A 428 -25.21 -12.04 -16.58
CA ASN A 428 -25.15 -11.41 -15.28
C ASN A 428 -24.15 -10.24 -15.30
N CYS A 429 -23.97 -9.55 -14.19
CA CYS A 429 -23.05 -8.41 -14.10
C CYS A 429 -21.64 -8.75 -14.60
N MET A 430 -21.14 -9.93 -14.28
CA MET A 430 -19.79 -10.38 -14.68
C MET A 430 -19.67 -10.78 -16.15
N THR A 431 -20.77 -10.80 -16.90
CA THR A 431 -20.72 -10.96 -18.36
C THR A 431 -20.09 -9.72 -19.01
N CYS A 432 -20.33 -8.54 -18.42
CA CYS A 432 -19.84 -7.26 -18.93
C CYS A 432 -18.76 -6.64 -18.06
N HIS A 433 -18.76 -6.90 -16.75
CA HIS A 433 -17.85 -6.27 -15.81
C HIS A 433 -16.81 -7.24 -15.24
N GLN A 434 -15.58 -6.74 -15.08
CA GLN A 434 -14.52 -7.40 -14.33
C GLN A 434 -14.65 -6.95 -12.85
N PRO A 435 -14.97 -7.86 -11.91
CA PRO A 435 -15.33 -7.46 -10.55
C PRO A 435 -14.15 -7.03 -9.68
N HIS A 436 -12.91 -7.24 -10.11
CA HIS A 436 -11.75 -6.88 -9.31
C HIS A 436 -11.13 -5.56 -9.74
N ALA A 437 -10.66 -5.45 -10.98
CA ALA A 437 -9.99 -4.28 -11.50
C ALA A 437 -10.09 -4.19 -13.01
N GLY A 438 -9.93 -3.01 -13.58
CA GLY A 438 -10.00 -2.80 -15.02
C GLY A 438 -9.19 -1.61 -15.51
N GLY A 439 -9.13 -1.43 -16.84
CA GLY A 439 -8.45 -0.30 -17.47
C GLY A 439 -9.29 0.97 -17.49
N ALA A 440 -10.61 0.86 -17.37
CA ALA A 440 -11.57 1.96 -17.46
C ALA A 440 -12.53 1.98 -16.25
N ARG A 441 -13.16 3.13 -16.01
CA ARG A 441 -14.03 3.38 -14.84
C ARG A 441 -15.14 2.35 -14.66
N ALA A 442 -15.73 1.86 -15.74
CA ALA A 442 -16.78 0.85 -15.68
C ALA A 442 -16.25 -0.58 -15.52
N MET A 443 -14.94 -0.78 -15.48
CA MET A 443 -14.29 -2.10 -15.34
C MET A 443 -14.87 -3.15 -16.28
N LEU A 444 -15.09 -2.80 -17.55
CA LEU A 444 -15.58 -3.75 -18.54
C LEU A 444 -14.56 -4.86 -18.80
N VAL A 445 -15.03 -6.08 -19.04
CA VAL A 445 -14.18 -7.27 -19.29
C VAL A 445 -13.27 -7.11 -20.51
N LYS A 446 -13.60 -6.20 -21.41
CA LYS A 446 -12.75 -5.77 -22.50
C LYS A 446 -12.46 -4.29 -22.31
N ASP A 447 -11.18 -3.91 -22.18
CA ASP A 447 -10.76 -2.52 -22.17
C ASP A 447 -11.06 -1.91 -23.54
N SER A 448 -12.27 -1.39 -23.69
CA SER A 448 -12.72 -0.72 -24.90
C SER A 448 -12.62 0.79 -24.71
N LYS A 449 -12.34 1.51 -25.79
CA LYS A 449 -12.51 2.96 -25.84
C LYS A 449 -13.94 3.32 -25.39
N PRO A 450 -14.13 4.47 -24.73
CA PRO A 450 -15.46 4.88 -24.27
C PRO A 450 -16.49 4.83 -25.42
N GLY A 451 -17.69 4.42 -25.09
CA GLY A 451 -18.79 4.37 -26.04
C GLY A 451 -19.30 2.96 -26.37
N LEU A 452 -20.08 2.86 -27.42
CA LEU A 452 -20.77 1.64 -27.83
C LEU A 452 -19.88 0.52 -28.40
N GLN A 453 -18.54 0.72 -28.45
CA GLN A 453 -17.62 -0.29 -29.01
C GLN A 453 -17.62 -1.61 -28.24
N PHE A 454 -17.84 -1.56 -26.92
CA PHE A 454 -17.98 -2.77 -26.12
C PHE A 454 -19.22 -3.58 -26.55
N CYS A 455 -20.34 -2.88 -26.77
CA CYS A 455 -21.61 -3.49 -27.16
C CYS A 455 -21.53 -4.15 -28.55
N ARG A 456 -20.69 -3.65 -29.46
CA ARG A 456 -20.42 -4.26 -30.76
C ARG A 456 -19.85 -5.68 -30.69
N GLY A 457 -19.30 -6.06 -29.55
CA GLY A 457 -18.87 -7.44 -29.32
C GLY A 457 -20.00 -8.46 -29.50
N CYS A 458 -21.22 -8.08 -29.11
CA CYS A 458 -22.41 -8.90 -29.27
C CYS A 458 -23.37 -8.35 -30.36
N HIS A 459 -23.48 -7.03 -30.49
CA HIS A 459 -24.39 -6.33 -31.41
C HIS A 459 -23.66 -5.97 -32.71
N LYS A 460 -23.31 -6.98 -33.52
CA LYS A 460 -22.69 -6.77 -34.84
C LYS A 460 -23.73 -6.21 -35.79
N GLY A 461 -23.47 -5.04 -36.37
CA GLY A 461 -24.30 -4.43 -37.42
C GLY A 461 -25.51 -3.62 -36.92
N GLN A 462 -25.87 -3.61 -35.64
CA GLN A 462 -27.03 -2.86 -35.12
C GLN A 462 -26.67 -1.48 -34.54
N ILE A 463 -25.40 -1.15 -34.47
CA ILE A 463 -24.90 0.10 -33.89
C ILE A 463 -24.08 0.90 -34.93
N GLU A 464 -24.40 0.72 -36.20
CA GLU A 464 -23.90 1.57 -37.29
C GLU A 464 -24.77 2.80 -37.40
N GLY A 465 -24.29 3.95 -36.96
CA GLY A 465 -24.99 5.23 -37.14
C GLY A 465 -25.03 6.17 -35.94
N VAL A 466 -24.42 5.81 -34.81
CA VAL A 466 -24.21 6.75 -33.68
C VAL A 466 -22.70 7.06 -33.61
N GLN A 467 -22.33 8.18 -34.21
CA GLN A 467 -21.00 8.80 -34.05
C GLN A 467 -20.86 9.47 -32.72
#